data_3b13d6b7902675553603df8a23288c40
#
_entry.id   3b13d6b7902675553603df8a23288c40
#
_cell.length_a   1.000
_cell.length_b   1.000
_cell.length_c   1.000
_cell.angle_alpha   90.00
_cell.angle_beta   90.00
_cell.angle_gamma   90.00
#
_symmetry.space_group_name_H-M   'P 1'
#
loop_
_entity.id
_entity.type
_entity.pdbx_description
1 polymer ?
#
loop_
_entity_poly.entity_id
_entity_poly.type
_entity_poly.pdbx_seq_one_letter_code
_entity_poly.pdbx_strand_id
1 'polypeptide(L)'
;MEEFAEAVYGTMTGNLLPAFQVPGVENLFQEGNPYYENYSDMLEAYGRLCRRLGENDEDGDCETMIHGLMDNEHRLSIAMFLKGYEFGKNGCPPFLNIMFKGK
;
A
#
# COMPACT_ATOMS: atom_id res chain seq x y z
N MET A 1 -8.69 -8.61 -14.64
CA MET A 1 -8.37 -7.28 -14.08
C MET A 1 -7.77 -7.34 -12.69
N GLU A 2 -8.26 -8.25 -11.84
CA GLU A 2 -7.69 -8.39 -10.50
C GLU A 2 -6.22 -8.79 -10.52
N GLU A 3 -5.85 -9.69 -11.40
CA GLU A 3 -4.45 -10.09 -11.54
C GLU A 3 -3.57 -8.93 -11.97
N PHE A 4 -4.09 -8.05 -12.84
CA PHE A 4 -3.36 -6.86 -13.24
C PHE A 4 -3.23 -5.88 -12.08
N ALA A 5 -4.29 -5.71 -11.29
CA ALA A 5 -4.24 -4.87 -10.09
C ALA A 5 -3.18 -5.36 -9.12
N GLU A 6 -3.08 -6.67 -8.91
CA GLU A 6 -2.05 -7.25 -8.06
C GLU A 6 -0.65 -6.99 -8.62
N ALA A 7 -0.49 -7.09 -9.93
CA ALA A 7 0.81 -6.82 -10.56
C ALA A 7 1.21 -5.34 -10.39
N VAL A 8 0.27 -4.42 -10.53
CA VAL A 8 0.52 -2.99 -10.30
C VAL A 8 0.90 -2.76 -8.84
N TYR A 9 0.14 -3.33 -7.91
CA TYR A 9 0.44 -3.20 -6.49
C TYR A 9 1.84 -3.74 -6.16
N GLY A 10 2.16 -4.93 -6.66
CA GLY A 10 3.46 -5.54 -6.43
C GLY A 10 4.61 -4.72 -7.01
N THR A 11 4.39 -4.09 -8.16
CA THR A 11 5.39 -3.21 -8.76
C THR A 11 5.62 -1.96 -7.91
N MET A 12 4.53 -1.32 -7.48
CA MET A 12 4.60 -0.08 -6.70
C MET A 12 5.21 -0.29 -5.33
N THR A 13 5.00 -1.46 -4.75
CA THR A 13 5.53 -1.78 -3.41
C THR A 13 6.89 -2.45 -3.43
N GLY A 14 7.47 -2.66 -4.62
CA GLY A 14 8.79 -3.23 -4.75
C GLY A 14 8.87 -4.74 -4.50
N ASN A 15 7.74 -5.44 -4.60
CA ASN A 15 7.66 -6.87 -4.30
C ASN A 15 7.82 -7.79 -5.51
N LEU A 16 7.99 -7.23 -6.70
CA LEU A 16 8.16 -8.04 -7.91
C LEU A 16 9.56 -7.92 -8.48
N LEU A 17 10.06 -9.04 -8.99
CA LEU A 17 11.32 -9.04 -9.73
C LEU A 17 11.18 -8.16 -10.97
N PRO A 18 12.30 -7.56 -11.46
CA PRO A 18 12.23 -6.65 -12.62
C PRO A 18 11.53 -7.23 -13.84
N ALA A 19 11.66 -8.53 -14.08
CA ALA A 19 11.05 -9.18 -15.24
C ALA A 19 9.52 -9.21 -15.16
N PHE A 20 8.95 -9.08 -13.97
CA PHE A 20 7.51 -9.16 -13.76
C PHE A 20 6.86 -7.82 -13.44
N GLN A 21 7.65 -6.75 -13.37
CA GLN A 21 7.13 -5.42 -13.08
C GLN A 21 6.34 -4.88 -14.27
N VAL A 22 5.29 -4.14 -13.96
CA VAL A 22 4.44 -3.54 -14.98
C VAL A 22 5.15 -2.32 -15.56
N PRO A 23 5.38 -2.25 -16.88
CA PRO A 23 6.00 -1.08 -17.50
C PRO A 23 5.20 0.19 -17.24
N GLY A 24 5.90 1.29 -16.95
CA GLY A 24 5.27 2.56 -16.70
C GLY A 24 4.76 2.75 -15.28
N VAL A 25 4.91 1.74 -14.43
CA VAL A 25 4.52 1.84 -13.02
C VAL A 25 5.77 2.02 -12.17
N GLU A 26 5.79 3.09 -11.37
CA GLU A 26 6.93 3.42 -10.54
C GLU A 26 6.99 2.52 -9.31
N ASN A 27 8.19 2.06 -8.96
CA ASN A 27 8.44 1.39 -7.70
C ASN A 27 8.61 2.47 -6.61
N LEU A 28 7.66 2.55 -5.69
CA LEU A 28 7.67 3.54 -4.62
C LEU A 28 8.49 3.11 -3.40
N PHE A 29 8.91 1.84 -3.36
CA PHE A 29 9.68 1.33 -2.24
C PHE A 29 11.15 1.56 -2.47
N GLN A 30 11.54 2.83 -2.50
CA GLN A 30 12.92 3.25 -2.75
C GLN A 30 13.29 4.38 -1.82
N GLU A 31 14.57 4.40 -1.44
CA GLU A 31 15.11 5.43 -0.57
C GLU A 31 14.80 6.82 -1.11
N GLY A 32 14.36 7.71 -0.22
CA GLY A 32 13.94 9.06 -0.59
C GLY A 32 12.45 9.19 -0.91
N ASN A 33 11.75 8.08 -1.10
CA ASN A 33 10.33 8.11 -1.34
C ASN A 33 9.57 8.07 -0.01
N PRO A 34 8.55 8.92 0.19
CA PRO A 34 7.80 8.92 1.47
C PRO A 34 7.22 7.57 1.86
N TYR A 35 6.80 6.76 0.92
CA TYR A 35 6.29 5.43 1.21
C TYR A 35 7.38 4.57 1.88
N TYR A 36 8.57 4.56 1.29
CA TYR A 36 9.70 3.81 1.85
C TYR A 36 10.13 4.36 3.21
N GLU A 37 10.20 5.69 3.33
CA GLU A 37 10.65 6.32 4.56
C GLU A 37 9.68 6.02 5.72
N ASN A 38 8.38 6.07 5.46
CA ASN A 38 7.39 5.74 6.49
C ASN A 38 7.50 4.28 6.92
N TYR A 39 7.71 3.38 5.96
CA TYR A 39 7.87 1.97 6.28
C TYR A 39 9.13 1.74 7.13
N SER A 40 10.23 2.39 6.77
CA SER A 40 11.49 2.29 7.49
C SER A 40 11.35 2.83 8.93
N ASP A 41 10.69 3.98 9.09
CA ASP A 41 10.42 4.55 10.41
C ASP A 41 9.56 3.62 11.26
N MET A 42 8.58 2.98 10.65
CA MET A 42 7.74 2.01 11.35
C MET A 42 8.56 0.84 11.88
N LEU A 43 9.46 0.30 11.06
CA LEU A 43 10.30 -0.83 11.48
C LEU A 43 11.25 -0.43 12.61
N GLU A 44 11.80 0.77 12.57
CA GLU A 44 12.65 1.26 13.64
C GLU A 44 11.87 1.41 14.94
N ALA A 45 10.65 1.96 14.86
CA ALA A 45 9.79 2.10 16.02
C ALA A 45 9.43 0.75 16.61
N TYR A 46 9.14 -0.22 15.76
CA TYR A 46 8.86 -1.59 16.19
C TYR A 46 10.05 -2.15 16.96
N GLY A 47 11.27 -1.99 16.43
CA GLY A 47 12.46 -2.46 17.11
C GLY A 47 12.63 -1.84 18.49
N ARG A 48 12.37 -0.55 18.60
CA ARG A 48 12.44 0.14 19.92
C ARG A 48 11.39 -0.39 20.89
N LEU A 49 10.19 -0.64 20.39
CA LEU A 49 9.11 -1.16 21.23
C LEU A 49 9.43 -2.57 21.73
N CYS A 50 9.95 -3.43 20.87
CA CYS A 50 10.36 -4.78 21.29
C CYS A 50 11.38 -4.73 22.41
N ARG A 51 12.37 -3.82 22.31
CA ARG A 51 13.37 -3.66 23.35
C ARG A 51 12.77 -3.20 24.67
N ARG A 52 11.79 -2.27 24.62
CA ARG A 52 11.10 -1.81 25.83
C ARG A 52 10.30 -2.92 26.49
N LEU A 53 9.78 -3.84 25.71
CA LEU A 53 9.02 -4.95 26.23
C LEU A 53 9.89 -6.09 26.74
N GLY A 54 11.21 -5.96 26.59
CA GLY A 54 12.14 -7.02 26.99
C GLY A 54 12.18 -8.17 26.02
N GLU A 55 11.62 -8.00 24.83
CA GLU A 55 11.67 -9.00 23.77
C GLU A 55 12.96 -8.84 22.98
N ASN A 56 13.33 -9.87 22.22
CA ASN A 56 14.51 -9.78 21.37
C ASN A 56 14.23 -8.91 20.16
N ASP A 57 13.79 -9.52 19.06
CA ASP A 57 13.52 -8.77 17.84
C ASP A 57 12.06 -8.87 17.40
N GLU A 58 11.25 -9.64 18.12
CA GLU A 58 9.88 -9.91 17.71
C GLU A 58 8.95 -9.87 18.91
N ASP A 59 7.76 -9.35 18.67
CA ASP A 59 6.64 -9.40 19.61
C ASP A 59 5.41 -9.83 18.83
N GLY A 60 4.75 -10.91 19.29
CA GLY A 60 3.68 -11.53 18.56
C GLY A 60 2.48 -10.62 18.34
N ASP A 61 2.11 -9.83 19.36
CA ASP A 61 0.97 -8.93 19.22
C ASP A 61 1.28 -7.76 18.31
N CYS A 62 2.48 -7.19 18.42
CA CYS A 62 2.91 -6.13 17.53
C CYS A 62 2.97 -6.60 16.07
N GLU A 63 3.48 -7.81 15.84
CA GLU A 63 3.51 -8.37 14.50
C GLU A 63 2.11 -8.60 13.95
N THR A 64 1.18 -9.07 14.78
CA THR A 64 -0.21 -9.27 14.37
C THR A 64 -0.83 -7.94 13.94
N MET A 65 -0.58 -6.88 14.71
CA MET A 65 -1.10 -5.55 14.36
C MET A 65 -0.50 -5.04 13.06
N ILE A 66 0.80 -5.15 12.89
CA ILE A 66 1.48 -4.68 11.67
C ILE A 66 0.99 -5.46 10.45
N HIS A 67 0.94 -6.78 10.53
CA HIS A 67 0.49 -7.60 9.43
C HIS A 67 -0.98 -7.33 9.08
N GLY A 68 -1.82 -7.11 10.10
CA GLY A 68 -3.22 -6.78 9.87
C GLY A 68 -3.39 -5.47 9.13
N LEU A 69 -2.63 -4.45 9.54
CA LEU A 69 -2.69 -3.15 8.86
C LEU A 69 -2.18 -3.24 7.43
N MET A 70 -1.09 -3.98 7.22
CA MET A 70 -0.53 -4.15 5.88
C MET A 70 -1.47 -4.95 4.96
N ASP A 71 -2.11 -5.99 5.51
CA ASP A 71 -3.06 -6.78 4.74
C ASP A 71 -4.28 -5.93 4.36
N ASN A 72 -4.77 -5.11 5.29
CA ASN A 72 -5.88 -4.21 5.01
C ASN A 72 -5.51 -3.17 3.96
N GLU A 73 -4.31 -2.62 4.03
CA GLU A 73 -3.82 -1.67 3.04
C GLU A 73 -3.78 -2.31 1.65
N HIS A 74 -3.28 -3.55 1.56
CA HIS A 74 -3.24 -4.29 0.31
C HIS A 74 -4.65 -4.49 -0.25
N ARG A 75 -5.56 -5.01 0.57
CA ARG A 75 -6.94 -5.27 0.14
C ARG A 75 -7.65 -4.01 -0.30
N LEU A 76 -7.48 -2.93 0.45
CA LEU A 76 -8.10 -1.65 0.09
C LEU A 76 -7.52 -1.10 -1.20
N SER A 77 -6.21 -1.20 -1.37
CA SER A 77 -5.54 -0.71 -2.58
C SER A 77 -6.05 -1.43 -3.83
N ILE A 78 -6.19 -2.75 -3.75
CA ILE A 78 -6.73 -3.52 -4.88
C ILE A 78 -8.18 -3.11 -5.16
N ALA A 79 -8.99 -3.00 -4.12
CA ALA A 79 -10.39 -2.60 -4.27
C ALA A 79 -10.52 -1.22 -4.90
N MET A 80 -9.69 -0.27 -4.47
CA MET A 80 -9.70 1.10 -5.02
C MET A 80 -9.25 1.11 -6.48
N PHE A 81 -8.24 0.32 -6.82
CA PHE A 81 -7.78 0.22 -8.20
C PHE A 81 -8.91 -0.28 -9.11
N LEU A 82 -9.58 -1.35 -8.69
CA LEU A 82 -10.67 -1.94 -9.47
C LEU A 82 -11.84 -0.96 -9.60
N LYS A 83 -12.16 -0.24 -8.53
CA LYS A 83 -13.23 0.75 -8.56
C LYS A 83 -12.86 1.94 -9.45
N GLY A 84 -11.62 2.38 -9.38
CA GLY A 84 -11.13 3.45 -10.26
C GLY A 84 -11.17 3.05 -11.72
N TYR A 85 -10.80 1.81 -12.02
CA TYR A 85 -10.90 1.30 -13.38
C TYR A 85 -12.34 1.31 -13.88
N GLU A 86 -13.27 0.87 -13.02
CA GLU A 86 -14.69 0.87 -13.34
C GLU A 86 -15.21 2.27 -13.67
N PHE A 87 -14.85 3.26 -12.83
CA PHE A 87 -15.25 4.64 -13.07
C PHE A 87 -14.57 5.20 -14.32
N GLY A 88 -13.32 4.85 -14.57
CA GLY A 88 -12.63 5.29 -15.78
C GLY A 88 -13.28 4.75 -17.05
N LYS A 89 -13.81 3.52 -16.98
CA LYS A 89 -14.49 2.88 -18.11
C LYS A 89 -15.90 3.41 -18.31
N ASN A 90 -16.65 3.59 -17.22
CA ASN A 90 -18.08 3.90 -17.25
C ASN A 90 -18.42 5.34 -16.91
N GLY A 91 -17.43 6.15 -16.51
CA GLY A 91 -17.64 7.51 -16.07
C GLY A 91 -17.94 7.61 -14.58
N CYS A 92 -17.64 8.76 -13.99
CA CYS A 92 -17.89 9.01 -12.58
C CYS A 92 -19.36 9.34 -12.35
N PRO A 93 -19.91 8.93 -11.18
CA PRO A 93 -21.29 9.27 -10.84
C PRO A 93 -21.52 10.79 -10.81
N PRO A 94 -22.70 11.25 -11.24
CA PRO A 94 -22.99 12.70 -11.25
C PRO A 94 -22.90 13.38 -9.90
N PHE A 95 -23.23 12.67 -8.80
CA PHE A 95 -23.19 13.30 -7.47
C PHE A 95 -21.76 13.73 -7.10
N LEU A 96 -20.75 13.09 -7.64
CA LEU A 96 -19.37 13.47 -7.38
C LEU A 96 -19.09 14.89 -7.88
N ASN A 97 -19.64 15.24 -9.04
CA ASN A 97 -19.52 16.60 -9.56
C ASN A 97 -20.19 17.61 -8.64
N ILE A 98 -21.31 17.23 -8.02
CA ILE A 98 -22.02 18.09 -7.09
C ILE A 98 -21.17 18.33 -5.84
N MET A 99 -20.56 17.28 -5.29
CA MET A 99 -19.78 17.36 -4.06
C MET A 99 -18.54 18.23 -4.20
N PHE A 100 -17.89 18.20 -5.36
CA PHE A 100 -16.60 18.86 -5.54
C PHE A 100 -16.65 20.07 -6.44
N LYS A 101 -17.82 20.39 -6.98
CA LYS A 101 -17.97 21.47 -7.94
C LYS A 101 -17.66 22.84 -7.35
N GLY A 102 -17.89 23.03 -6.06
CA GLY A 102 -17.65 24.28 -5.38
C GLY A 102 -16.22 24.52 -4.94
N LYS A 103 -15.36 23.57 -5.22
CA LYS A 103 -13.95 23.68 -4.88
C LYS A 103 -13.13 24.27 -6.01
#